data_077cfa583350f07b9e431290bbd2d7ac
#
_entry.id   077cfa583350f07b9e431290bbd2d7ac
#
_cell.length_a   1.000
_cell.length_b   1.000
_cell.length_c   1.000
_cell.angle_alpha   90.00
_cell.angle_beta   90.00
_cell.angle_gamma   90.00
#
_symmetry.space_group_name_H-M   'P 1'
#
loop_
_entity.id
_entity.type
_entity.pdbx_description
1 polymer ?
#
loop_
_entity_poly.entity_id
_entity_poly.type
_entity_poly.pdbx_seq_one_letter_code
_entity_poly.pdbx_strand_id
1 'polypeptide(L)'
;MANRENSYKGRGGRDSIRVSHYVPEQTGEKGPGNDSASDAQRRAQERGQRGGQRRRQSASDVRVLRPGVVPGTQPPARAEQAHTYAERHRKEQRSRTVRRGILIAVACGVALVVGIVAARGGVGSLLPDNAGSGSGNEPATQGASGSQSAEQGARATGAQNDGSIVMTLGGSADTYVKRGEGYVDGGCYAHDRTDGMITDKVTASGEVDTTTLGDYTVTYTVEDSAGMVATATRTVHVVDDVDGGWDDDGISVFMYHDVYDAANPPEGASSDQNLISTTLLDQQLSWLNENGYYFPSWAEVRVYIEGGHSLPAKSVVLTFDDGSEGFLTYAIPLLENHKIPATSFVICSDSDIQDKLSNYASPYVDFQSHSYDLHRAGTSGKGHGGRIYDLTSDEVAEDLKQSADILKTSDAFAYPFGDVSDAAPAGVEQAGFLLAFTTQYGQVHPGDDPMQLKRMRVFGTYELGSFEYQAAHGIG
;
A
#
# COMPACT_ATOMS: atom_id res chain seq x y z
N MET A 1 -18.01 -15.38 23.60
CA MET A 1 -16.67 -14.89 24.01
C MET A 1 -15.89 -16.04 24.61
N ALA A 2 -14.99 -16.61 23.86
CA ALA A 2 -14.07 -17.63 24.37
C ALA A 2 -12.73 -17.38 23.69
N ASN A 3 -11.78 -16.80 24.41
CA ASN A 3 -10.40 -16.61 24.00
C ASN A 3 -9.73 -17.98 23.83
N ARG A 4 -9.27 -18.31 22.65
CA ARG A 4 -8.32 -19.39 22.44
C ARG A 4 -6.91 -18.81 22.45
N GLU A 5 -6.17 -19.11 23.51
CA GLU A 5 -4.74 -18.87 23.63
C GLU A 5 -3.99 -19.91 22.79
N ASN A 6 -3.31 -19.49 21.74
CA ASN A 6 -2.31 -20.31 21.09
C ASN A 6 -0.93 -19.85 21.57
N SER A 7 -0.32 -20.64 22.47
CA SER A 7 1.04 -20.40 22.92
C SER A 7 2.01 -21.23 22.10
N TYR A 8 2.89 -20.58 21.34
CA TYR A 8 4.07 -21.20 20.78
C TYR A 8 5.17 -21.27 21.85
N LYS A 9 5.56 -22.49 22.23
CA LYS A 9 6.73 -22.72 23.09
C LYS A 9 7.99 -22.81 22.25
N GLY A 10 8.76 -21.73 22.13
CA GLY A 10 10.17 -21.79 21.77
C GLY A 10 11.01 -22.23 22.99
N ARG A 11 11.94 -23.14 22.80
CA ARG A 11 12.89 -23.55 23.84
C ARG A 11 13.93 -22.45 24.06
N GLY A 12 13.88 -21.79 25.21
CA GLY A 12 14.94 -20.89 25.69
C GLY A 12 14.38 -19.61 26.29
N GLY A 13 14.10 -19.64 27.57
CA GLY A 13 14.17 -18.58 28.57
C GLY A 13 13.45 -17.26 28.35
N ARG A 14 12.36 -17.11 29.10
CA ARG A 14 11.79 -15.89 29.68
C ARG A 14 11.46 -14.72 28.78
N ASP A 15 10.21 -14.35 28.97
CA ASP A 15 9.44 -13.21 28.51
C ASP A 15 8.67 -13.46 27.19
N SER A 16 7.42 -13.90 27.39
CA SER A 16 6.44 -14.07 26.31
C SER A 16 5.76 -12.73 26.07
N ILE A 17 6.04 -12.12 24.93
CA ILE A 17 5.29 -10.98 24.39
C ILE A 17 3.94 -11.50 23.91
N ARG A 18 2.85 -10.91 24.40
CA ARG A 18 1.52 -11.16 23.85
C ARG A 18 1.32 -10.27 22.63
N VAL A 19 1.58 -10.80 21.47
CA VAL A 19 1.08 -10.22 20.21
C VAL A 19 -0.29 -10.84 19.98
N SER A 20 -1.36 -10.06 20.15
CA SER A 20 -2.69 -10.51 19.75
C SER A 20 -2.87 -10.26 18.26
N HIS A 21 -2.56 -11.28 17.46
CA HIS A 21 -3.03 -11.30 16.08
C HIS A 21 -4.55 -11.47 16.10
N TYR A 22 -5.26 -10.54 15.48
CA TYR A 22 -6.69 -10.66 15.25
C TYR A 22 -6.92 -11.81 14.25
N VAL A 23 -7.59 -12.85 14.68
CA VAL A 23 -8.11 -13.91 13.81
C VAL A 23 -9.63 -13.83 13.87
N PRO A 24 -10.34 -13.53 12.77
CA PRO A 24 -11.79 -13.45 12.79
C PRO A 24 -12.40 -14.82 13.13
N GLU A 25 -13.29 -14.82 14.10
CA GLU A 25 -14.05 -16.00 14.53
C GLU A 25 -15.10 -16.32 13.45
N GLN A 26 -15.01 -17.49 12.81
CA GLN A 26 -16.07 -18.02 11.97
C GLN A 26 -17.26 -18.37 12.86
N THR A 27 -18.27 -17.53 12.91
CA THR A 27 -19.55 -17.84 13.52
C THR A 27 -20.32 -18.80 12.61
N GLY A 28 -20.18 -20.09 12.87
CA GLY A 28 -21.04 -21.12 12.31
C GLY A 28 -22.44 -21.06 12.92
N GLU A 29 -23.33 -20.29 12.36
CA GLU A 29 -24.76 -20.41 12.67
C GLU A 29 -25.32 -21.67 12.04
N LYS A 30 -25.77 -22.60 12.90
CA LYS A 30 -26.61 -23.73 12.51
C LYS A 30 -27.99 -23.17 12.14
N GLY A 31 -28.32 -23.15 10.87
CA GLY A 31 -29.66 -22.88 10.36
C GLY A 31 -30.64 -24.01 10.77
N PRO A 32 -31.90 -23.65 11.00
CA PRO A 32 -32.95 -24.63 11.32
C PRO A 32 -33.33 -25.47 10.09
N GLY A 33 -33.70 -26.71 10.39
CA GLY A 33 -33.87 -27.82 9.47
C GLY A 33 -34.81 -27.59 8.28
N ASN A 34 -34.45 -28.30 7.27
CA ASN A 34 -35.19 -28.54 6.05
C ASN A 34 -36.54 -29.19 6.29
N ASP A 35 -37.61 -28.48 5.93
CA ASP A 35 -38.88 -29.07 5.52
C ASP A 35 -39.63 -28.07 4.63
N SER A 36 -39.46 -28.17 3.29
CA SER A 36 -40.43 -27.72 2.27
C SER A 36 -39.84 -27.70 0.83
N ALA A 37 -39.18 -28.78 0.42
CA ALA A 37 -38.78 -28.95 -0.99
C ALA A 37 -39.84 -29.65 -1.85
N SER A 38 -41.08 -29.91 -1.33
CA SER A 38 -42.14 -30.63 -2.07
C SER A 38 -43.22 -29.76 -2.67
N ASP A 39 -43.31 -28.45 -2.36
CA ASP A 39 -44.38 -27.60 -2.85
C ASP A 39 -44.00 -26.70 -4.07
N ALA A 40 -42.75 -26.54 -4.34
CA ALA A 40 -42.30 -25.75 -5.52
C ALA A 40 -42.36 -26.53 -6.82
N GLN A 41 -42.19 -27.86 -6.79
CA GLN A 41 -42.28 -28.70 -8.00
C GLN A 41 -43.72 -28.98 -8.46
N ARG A 42 -44.71 -28.86 -7.60
CA ARG A 42 -46.13 -29.04 -7.95
C ARG A 42 -46.71 -27.83 -8.71
N ARG A 43 -46.20 -26.63 -8.51
CA ARG A 43 -46.70 -25.42 -9.18
C ARG A 43 -46.11 -25.18 -10.60
N ALA A 44 -45.06 -25.87 -10.95
CA ALA A 44 -44.44 -25.78 -12.28
C ALA A 44 -45.06 -26.71 -13.31
N GLN A 45 -45.78 -27.80 -12.89
CA GLN A 45 -46.44 -28.76 -13.78
C GLN A 45 -47.85 -28.36 -14.19
N GLU A 46 -48.51 -27.44 -13.50
CA GLU A 46 -49.88 -27.02 -13.85
C GLU A 46 -50.02 -25.83 -14.81
N ARG A 47 -48.89 -25.22 -15.27
CA ARG A 47 -48.89 -24.12 -16.24
C ARG A 47 -48.57 -24.56 -17.68
N GLY A 48 -48.39 -25.85 -17.94
CA GLY A 48 -47.97 -26.41 -19.22
C GLY A 48 -49.11 -26.92 -20.14
N GLN A 49 -50.40 -26.78 -19.76
CA GLN A 49 -51.49 -27.31 -20.59
C GLN A 49 -52.65 -26.30 -20.74
N ARG A 50 -52.45 -25.26 -21.51
CA ARG A 50 -53.51 -24.54 -22.24
C ARG A 50 -52.92 -23.60 -23.26
N GLY A 51 -53.08 -23.95 -24.55
CA GLY A 51 -52.80 -23.01 -25.66
C GLY A 51 -52.29 -23.67 -26.92
N GLY A 52 -52.98 -24.68 -27.40
CA GLY A 52 -52.81 -25.17 -28.77
C GLY A 52 -53.81 -24.52 -29.73
N GLN A 53 -53.37 -24.46 -30.97
CA GLN A 53 -54.13 -24.22 -32.22
C GLN A 53 -54.30 -22.78 -32.70
N ARG A 54 -53.56 -22.49 -33.76
CA ARG A 54 -53.93 -21.94 -35.10
C ARG A 54 -52.66 -21.29 -35.69
N ARG A 55 -52.23 -21.50 -36.90
CA ARG A 55 -52.66 -21.93 -38.21
C ARG A 55 -51.41 -22.04 -39.07
N ARG A 56 -51.31 -23.08 -39.89
CA ARG A 56 -50.37 -23.22 -41.04
C ARG A 56 -50.85 -22.34 -42.22
N GLN A 57 -49.89 -21.66 -42.86
CA GLN A 57 -49.86 -21.32 -44.30
C GLN A 57 -48.43 -20.80 -44.58
N SER A 58 -47.78 -21.44 -45.37
CA SER A 58 -47.40 -21.76 -46.73
C SER A 58 -46.05 -21.13 -47.08
N ALA A 59 -45.19 -22.02 -47.56
CA ALA A 59 -43.86 -21.76 -48.09
C ALA A 59 -43.93 -21.00 -49.40
N SER A 60 -42.96 -20.13 -49.66
CA SER A 60 -42.21 -20.08 -50.93
C SER A 60 -41.37 -18.81 -50.99
N ASP A 61 -40.20 -19.00 -51.63
CA ASP A 61 -39.25 -18.04 -52.18
C ASP A 61 -37.99 -17.73 -51.35
N VAL A 62 -37.02 -18.61 -51.56
CA VAL A 62 -35.59 -18.38 -51.35
C VAL A 62 -35.10 -17.41 -52.42
N ARG A 63 -34.75 -16.18 -52.04
CA ARG A 63 -33.86 -15.31 -52.81
C ARG A 63 -32.56 -15.12 -52.05
N VAL A 64 -31.51 -15.70 -52.59
CA VAL A 64 -30.11 -15.46 -52.20
C VAL A 64 -29.79 -14.00 -52.59
N LEU A 65 -29.60 -13.14 -51.59
CA LEU A 65 -29.00 -11.83 -51.78
C LEU A 65 -27.59 -11.86 -51.21
N ARG A 66 -26.61 -11.53 -52.06
CA ARG A 66 -25.21 -11.32 -51.73
C ARG A 66 -25.10 -10.20 -50.66
N PRO A 67 -24.15 -10.27 -49.70
CA PRO A 67 -23.98 -9.22 -48.71
C PRO A 67 -23.42 -7.97 -49.37
N GLY A 68 -24.21 -6.89 -49.36
CA GLY A 68 -23.77 -5.55 -49.68
C GLY A 68 -22.91 -5.03 -48.52
N VAL A 69 -21.76 -4.52 -48.88
CA VAL A 69 -20.85 -3.76 -47.98
C VAL A 69 -21.61 -2.54 -47.45
N VAL A 70 -21.85 -2.49 -46.15
CA VAL A 70 -22.33 -1.29 -45.47
C VAL A 70 -21.10 -0.49 -45.04
N PRO A 71 -20.91 0.77 -45.49
CA PRO A 71 -19.81 1.60 -45.04
C PRO A 71 -20.16 2.20 -43.67
N GLY A 72 -19.22 2.08 -42.72
CA GLY A 72 -19.07 2.99 -41.58
C GLY A 72 -19.80 2.63 -40.30
N THR A 73 -19.26 1.71 -39.51
CA THR A 73 -19.29 1.83 -38.05
C THR A 73 -17.85 1.91 -37.58
N GLN A 74 -17.43 3.12 -37.17
CA GLN A 74 -16.19 3.31 -36.48
C GLN A 74 -16.23 2.53 -35.16
N PRO A 75 -15.15 1.86 -34.76
CA PRO A 75 -15.06 1.26 -33.45
C PRO A 75 -15.16 2.37 -32.39
N PRO A 76 -15.68 2.08 -31.17
CA PRO A 76 -15.85 3.10 -30.16
C PRO A 76 -14.47 3.69 -29.81
N ALA A 77 -14.37 5.01 -29.81
CA ALA A 77 -13.16 5.80 -29.63
C ALA A 77 -12.32 5.45 -28.37
N ARG A 78 -12.88 4.71 -27.42
CA ARG A 78 -12.22 4.24 -26.19
C ARG A 78 -11.24 3.07 -26.40
N ALA A 79 -11.52 2.14 -27.30
CA ALA A 79 -10.62 1.01 -27.56
C ALA A 79 -9.33 1.48 -28.28
N GLU A 80 -9.47 2.50 -29.12
CA GLU A 80 -8.34 3.13 -29.81
C GLU A 80 -7.45 3.96 -28.87
N GLN A 81 -8.03 4.57 -27.83
CA GLN A 81 -7.29 5.30 -26.81
C GLN A 81 -6.47 4.37 -25.90
N ALA A 82 -7.01 3.22 -25.49
CA ALA A 82 -6.29 2.23 -24.69
C ALA A 82 -5.09 1.62 -25.44
N HIS A 83 -5.28 1.33 -26.74
CA HIS A 83 -4.20 0.80 -27.58
C HIS A 83 -3.10 1.83 -27.86
N THR A 84 -3.47 3.11 -28.03
CA THR A 84 -2.50 4.22 -28.22
C THR A 84 -1.73 4.52 -26.94
N TYR A 85 -2.35 4.37 -25.75
CA TYR A 85 -1.69 4.53 -24.45
C TYR A 85 -0.61 3.47 -24.25
N ALA A 86 -0.93 2.19 -24.45
CA ALA A 86 0.01 1.09 -24.30
C ALA A 86 1.18 1.15 -25.31
N GLU A 87 0.95 1.62 -26.54
CA GLU A 87 2.01 1.82 -27.53
C GLU A 87 2.93 3.02 -27.22
N ARG A 88 2.36 4.10 -26.65
CA ARG A 88 3.16 5.25 -26.19
C ARG A 88 4.07 4.86 -25.05
N HIS A 89 3.56 4.19 -24.02
CA HIS A 89 4.37 3.71 -22.87
C HIS A 89 5.53 2.80 -23.32
N ARG A 90 5.30 1.85 -24.23
CA ARG A 90 6.38 1.00 -24.76
C ARG A 90 7.45 1.78 -25.54
N LYS A 91 7.07 2.84 -26.25
CA LYS A 91 8.04 3.69 -26.97
C LYS A 91 8.84 4.58 -26.02
N GLU A 92 8.21 5.11 -24.99
CA GLU A 92 8.87 5.92 -23.96
C GLU A 92 9.84 5.10 -23.13
N GLN A 93 9.45 3.93 -22.65
CA GLN A 93 10.35 3.03 -21.91
C GLN A 93 11.63 2.70 -22.71
N ARG A 94 11.50 2.40 -24.01
CA ARG A 94 12.69 2.17 -24.87
C ARG A 94 13.58 3.41 -25.02
N SER A 95 13.02 4.61 -25.08
CA SER A 95 13.80 5.85 -25.20
C SER A 95 14.52 6.22 -23.90
N ARG A 96 13.92 5.91 -22.73
CA ARG A 96 14.47 6.19 -21.40
C ARG A 96 15.61 5.24 -21.04
N THR A 97 15.51 3.96 -21.38
CA THR A 97 16.61 2.98 -21.21
C THR A 97 17.86 3.39 -21.98
N VAL A 98 17.70 3.91 -23.19
CA VAL A 98 18.83 4.43 -24.00
C VAL A 98 19.43 5.70 -23.39
N ARG A 99 18.60 6.62 -22.85
CA ARG A 99 19.09 7.85 -22.18
C ARG A 99 19.80 7.56 -20.86
N ARG A 100 19.31 6.60 -20.04
CA ARG A 100 20.00 6.14 -18.81
C ARG A 100 21.37 5.52 -19.13
N GLY A 101 21.46 4.68 -20.14
CA GLY A 101 22.75 4.12 -20.58
C GLY A 101 23.76 5.20 -20.97
N ILE A 102 23.34 6.29 -21.61
CA ILE A 102 24.19 7.43 -21.97
C ILE A 102 24.60 8.24 -20.74
N LEU A 103 23.68 8.49 -19.78
CA LEU A 103 23.98 9.22 -18.55
C LEU A 103 24.97 8.47 -17.65
N ILE A 104 24.80 7.15 -17.49
CA ILE A 104 25.76 6.31 -16.74
C ILE A 104 27.12 6.30 -17.40
N ALA A 105 27.21 6.24 -18.74
CA ALA A 105 28.45 6.29 -19.45
C ALA A 105 29.18 7.65 -19.30
N VAL A 106 28.42 8.75 -19.26
CA VAL A 106 28.97 10.11 -19.03
C VAL A 106 29.44 10.25 -17.58
N ALA A 107 28.65 9.76 -16.58
CA ALA A 107 29.06 9.81 -15.17
C ALA A 107 30.31 8.97 -14.88
N CYS A 108 30.44 7.78 -15.48
CA CYS A 108 31.66 6.95 -15.39
C CYS A 108 32.84 7.63 -16.07
N GLY A 109 32.63 8.31 -17.20
CA GLY A 109 33.68 9.07 -17.89
C GLY A 109 34.21 10.24 -17.06
N VAL A 110 33.34 10.99 -16.39
CA VAL A 110 33.72 12.11 -15.51
C VAL A 110 34.46 11.61 -14.28
N ALA A 111 33.98 10.51 -13.64
CA ALA A 111 34.68 9.92 -12.49
C ALA A 111 36.10 9.45 -12.82
N LEU A 112 36.33 8.92 -14.05
CA LEU A 112 37.65 8.48 -14.52
C LEU A 112 38.59 9.67 -14.75
N VAL A 113 38.09 10.79 -15.26
CA VAL A 113 38.88 12.02 -15.46
C VAL A 113 39.24 12.68 -14.12
N VAL A 114 38.32 12.73 -13.14
CA VAL A 114 38.61 13.27 -11.81
C VAL A 114 39.62 12.39 -11.06
N GLY A 115 39.52 11.05 -11.19
CA GLY A 115 40.48 10.11 -10.58
C GLY A 115 41.91 10.27 -11.15
N ILE A 116 42.06 10.57 -12.42
CA ILE A 116 43.39 10.80 -13.06
C ILE A 116 44.02 12.13 -12.63
N VAL A 117 43.21 13.17 -12.40
CA VAL A 117 43.71 14.48 -11.95
C VAL A 117 44.15 14.41 -10.47
N ALA A 118 43.44 13.63 -9.61
CA ALA A 118 43.82 13.45 -8.21
C ALA A 118 45.12 12.64 -8.01
N ALA A 119 45.43 11.74 -8.93
CA ALA A 119 46.65 10.91 -8.85
C ALA A 119 47.96 11.63 -9.28
N ARG A 120 47.90 12.85 -9.81
CA ARG A 120 49.08 13.62 -10.28
C ARG A 120 49.46 14.82 -9.41
N GLY A 121 48.77 15.12 -8.31
CA GLY A 121 49.05 16.26 -7.44
C GLY A 121 49.62 15.85 -6.08
N GLY A 122 50.83 15.33 -6.02
CA GLY A 122 51.57 15.16 -4.76
C GLY A 122 52.50 16.32 -4.51
N VAL A 123 52.33 17.11 -3.49
CA VAL A 123 53.36 17.95 -2.81
C VAL A 123 52.90 18.15 -1.37
N GLY A 124 53.55 17.60 -0.39
CA GLY A 124 54.56 18.32 0.36
C GLY A 124 54.10 18.69 1.77
N SER A 125 54.60 17.98 2.76
CA SER A 125 54.51 18.17 4.20
C SER A 125 54.94 19.58 4.70
N LEU A 126 54.31 20.06 5.74
CA LEU A 126 54.96 20.88 6.79
C LEU A 126 54.10 20.81 8.10
N LEU A 127 54.65 20.13 9.12
CA LEU A 127 54.31 20.30 10.51
C LEU A 127 55.14 21.45 11.10
N PRO A 128 54.70 22.07 12.24
CA PRO A 128 55.56 22.01 13.38
C PRO A 128 54.85 21.58 14.70
N ASP A 129 55.64 20.87 15.50
CA ASP A 129 55.47 20.55 16.90
C ASP A 129 55.30 21.80 17.77
N ASN A 130 54.52 21.72 18.84
CA ASN A 130 54.99 22.23 20.12
C ASN A 130 54.33 21.56 21.31
N ALA A 131 55.15 21.14 22.25
CA ALA A 131 54.88 20.52 23.52
C ALA A 131 54.56 21.57 24.61
N GLY A 132 53.78 21.18 25.63
CA GLY A 132 53.61 21.99 26.84
C GLY A 132 52.78 21.27 27.89
N SER A 133 53.50 20.73 28.87
CA SER A 133 53.07 20.06 30.12
C SER A 133 52.37 20.99 31.11
N GLY A 134 51.46 20.43 31.94
CA GLY A 134 50.98 21.11 33.15
C GLY A 134 49.98 20.26 33.97
N SER A 135 50.46 19.72 35.07
CA SER A 135 49.80 18.94 36.11
C SER A 135 48.87 19.77 36.99
N GLY A 136 47.87 19.13 37.65
CA GLY A 136 47.23 19.70 38.83
C GLY A 136 45.91 19.08 39.26
N ASN A 137 46.01 18.12 40.18
CA ASN A 137 45.15 17.78 41.32
C ASN A 137 43.61 17.86 41.28
N GLU A 138 43.05 16.69 41.66
CA GLU A 138 41.78 16.50 42.35
C GLU A 138 41.63 17.22 43.70
N PRO A 139 40.43 17.37 44.30
CA PRO A 139 39.91 16.29 45.11
C PRO A 139 38.37 16.04 45.06
N ALA A 140 38.04 14.84 45.50
CA ALA A 140 36.75 14.21 45.65
C ALA A 140 35.80 14.90 46.62
N THR A 141 34.47 14.78 46.34
CA THR A 141 33.43 14.68 47.39
C THR A 141 32.34 13.70 46.97
N GLN A 142 31.98 12.88 47.98
CA GLN A 142 31.02 11.76 47.96
C GLN A 142 29.57 12.22 47.93
N GLY A 143 28.71 11.36 47.34
CA GLY A 143 27.46 10.97 47.97
C GLY A 143 26.18 11.31 47.23
N ALA A 144 25.52 10.32 46.61
CA ALA A 144 24.17 9.90 46.96
C ALA A 144 23.73 8.76 46.03
N SER A 145 23.29 7.68 46.63
CA SER A 145 22.67 6.51 46.05
C SER A 145 21.34 6.85 45.40
N GLY A 146 21.19 6.50 44.12
CA GLY A 146 19.92 6.45 43.40
C GLY A 146 19.84 5.10 42.70
N SER A 147 18.81 4.37 43.01
CA SER A 147 18.47 3.02 42.53
C SER A 147 18.58 2.87 41.03
N GLN A 148 19.41 1.99 40.56
CA GLN A 148 19.42 1.48 39.21
C GLN A 148 18.31 0.43 39.09
N SER A 149 17.18 0.79 38.45
CA SER A 149 16.30 -0.17 37.87
C SER A 149 16.98 -0.73 36.61
N ALA A 150 17.22 -2.03 36.64
CA ALA A 150 17.86 -2.75 35.55
C ALA A 150 16.87 -2.89 34.37
N GLU A 151 16.97 -2.01 33.39
CA GLU A 151 16.50 -2.28 32.03
C GLU A 151 17.46 -3.27 31.36
N GLN A 152 17.18 -4.56 31.49
CA GLN A 152 17.75 -5.57 30.61
C GLN A 152 16.82 -5.72 29.38
N GLY A 153 16.84 -4.73 28.51
CA GLY A 153 16.40 -4.93 27.12
C GLY A 153 17.35 -5.94 26.46
N ALA A 154 16.80 -6.96 25.83
CA ALA A 154 17.57 -7.90 25.03
C ALA A 154 18.32 -7.11 23.95
N ARG A 155 19.63 -7.01 24.10
CA ARG A 155 20.50 -6.33 23.14
C ARG A 155 20.59 -7.23 21.93
N ALA A 156 20.10 -6.75 20.78
CA ALA A 156 20.34 -7.40 19.50
C ALA A 156 21.85 -7.62 19.33
N THR A 157 22.26 -8.85 19.05
CA THR A 157 23.66 -9.26 19.00
C THR A 157 24.28 -9.09 17.60
N GLY A 158 23.50 -8.60 16.60
CA GLY A 158 23.93 -8.38 15.22
C GLY A 158 24.76 -7.11 15.04
N ALA A 159 25.41 -6.99 13.89
CA ALA A 159 26.07 -5.76 13.46
C ALA A 159 25.01 -4.67 13.21
N GLN A 160 25.36 -3.42 13.50
CA GLN A 160 24.45 -2.30 13.25
C GLN A 160 24.24 -2.13 11.74
N ASN A 161 23.00 -1.85 11.32
CA ASN A 161 22.62 -1.58 9.92
C ASN A 161 23.54 -0.51 9.29
N ASP A 162 24.11 -0.83 8.16
CA ASP A 162 24.97 0.07 7.35
C ASP A 162 24.19 0.90 6.32
N GLY A 163 22.84 0.84 6.36
CA GLY A 163 21.93 1.46 5.42
C GLY A 163 21.46 0.49 4.31
N SER A 164 21.80 -0.80 4.41
CA SER A 164 21.27 -1.83 3.50
C SER A 164 19.81 -2.15 3.77
N ILE A 165 19.38 -2.11 5.04
CA ILE A 165 18.02 -2.40 5.46
C ILE A 165 17.23 -1.10 5.61
N VAL A 166 16.13 -0.99 4.90
CA VAL A 166 15.14 0.08 5.04
C VAL A 166 13.91 -0.49 5.76
N MET A 167 13.48 0.19 6.82
CA MET A 167 12.28 -0.15 7.58
C MET A 167 11.21 0.92 7.37
N THR A 168 10.00 0.50 7.04
CA THR A 168 8.84 1.36 6.76
C THR A 168 7.74 1.04 7.74
N LEU A 169 7.36 1.97 8.61
CA LEU A 169 6.21 1.78 9.49
C LEU A 169 4.90 1.77 8.68
N GLY A 170 3.99 0.85 8.99
CA GLY A 170 2.63 0.91 8.47
C GLY A 170 1.89 2.09 9.07
N GLY A 171 1.61 3.14 8.28
CA GLY A 171 1.00 4.37 8.75
C GLY A 171 1.94 5.29 9.56
N SER A 172 1.36 6.16 10.37
CA SER A 172 2.08 7.16 11.19
C SER A 172 2.99 6.53 12.25
N ALA A 173 4.14 7.16 12.51
CA ALA A 173 5.03 6.76 13.59
C ALA A 173 4.43 7.07 14.98
N ASP A 174 3.61 8.10 15.08
CA ASP A 174 2.80 8.43 16.25
C ASP A 174 1.37 7.93 16.02
N THR A 175 0.90 7.00 16.85
CA THR A 175 -0.41 6.33 16.75
C THR A 175 -1.26 6.68 17.97
N TYR A 176 -2.56 6.87 17.78
CA TYR A 176 -3.50 7.23 18.82
C TYR A 176 -4.45 6.08 19.15
N VAL A 177 -4.62 5.79 20.43
CA VAL A 177 -5.55 4.79 20.94
C VAL A 177 -6.47 5.44 21.96
N LYS A 178 -7.77 5.35 21.72
CA LYS A 178 -8.76 5.81 22.68
C LYS A 178 -8.74 4.91 23.92
N ARG A 179 -8.61 5.50 25.09
CA ARG A 179 -8.51 4.74 26.33
C ARG A 179 -9.64 3.71 26.49
N GLY A 180 -9.26 2.46 26.70
CA GLY A 180 -10.18 1.34 26.85
C GLY A 180 -10.48 0.59 25.54
N GLU A 181 -10.08 1.09 24.37
CA GLU A 181 -10.05 0.33 23.12
C GLU A 181 -8.81 -0.57 23.04
N GLY A 182 -8.82 -1.56 22.14
CA GLY A 182 -7.65 -2.40 21.88
C GLY A 182 -6.60 -1.65 21.07
N TYR A 183 -5.31 -1.83 21.40
CA TYR A 183 -4.23 -1.38 20.52
C TYR A 183 -4.18 -2.25 19.27
N VAL A 184 -4.12 -1.59 18.11
CA VAL A 184 -3.94 -2.21 16.81
C VAL A 184 -2.52 -1.92 16.35
N ASP A 185 -1.70 -2.97 16.24
CA ASP A 185 -0.33 -2.80 15.74
C ASP A 185 -0.34 -2.59 14.22
N GLY A 186 0.10 -1.43 13.77
CA GLY A 186 0.22 -1.08 12.35
C GLY A 186 1.31 -1.84 11.61
N GLY A 187 2.17 -2.57 12.32
CA GLY A 187 3.28 -3.32 11.72
C GLY A 187 4.42 -2.46 11.19
N CYS A 188 5.40 -3.14 10.60
CA CYS A 188 6.54 -2.53 9.95
C CYS A 188 7.01 -3.43 8.80
N TYR A 189 7.17 -2.85 7.63
CA TYR A 189 7.74 -3.52 6.44
C TYR A 189 9.24 -3.35 6.45
N ALA A 190 9.97 -4.31 5.87
CA ALA A 190 11.42 -4.25 5.79
C ALA A 190 11.91 -4.76 4.44
N HIS A 191 12.83 -4.01 3.85
CA HIS A 191 13.55 -4.36 2.63
C HIS A 191 15.05 -4.30 2.87
N ASP A 192 15.77 -5.35 2.51
CA ASP A 192 17.23 -5.37 2.44
C ASP A 192 17.70 -5.36 1.00
N ARG A 193 18.81 -4.66 0.73
CA ARG A 193 19.36 -4.52 -0.64
C ARG A 193 19.74 -5.85 -1.27
N THR A 194 20.14 -6.85 -0.47
CA THR A 194 20.62 -8.16 -0.91
C THR A 194 19.54 -9.23 -0.81
N ASP A 195 18.80 -9.25 0.33
CA ASP A 195 17.79 -10.26 0.62
C ASP A 195 16.41 -9.93 0.02
N GLY A 196 16.21 -8.69 -0.47
CA GLY A 196 14.91 -8.20 -0.93
C GLY A 196 13.94 -7.91 0.22
N MET A 197 12.66 -8.22 0.03
CA MET A 197 11.64 -8.05 1.08
C MET A 197 11.85 -9.08 2.22
N ILE A 198 12.06 -8.57 3.43
CA ILE A 198 12.29 -9.36 4.66
C ILE A 198 11.29 -9.01 5.76
N THR A 199 10.11 -8.52 5.38
CA THR A 199 9.03 -8.13 6.30
C THR A 199 8.63 -9.28 7.22
N ASP A 200 8.62 -10.52 6.73
CA ASP A 200 8.31 -11.73 7.49
C ASP A 200 9.31 -12.06 8.61
N LYS A 201 10.48 -11.40 8.62
CA LYS A 201 11.49 -11.51 9.69
C LYS A 201 11.36 -10.42 10.75
N VAL A 202 10.51 -9.40 10.56
CA VAL A 202 10.32 -8.32 11.53
C VAL A 202 9.69 -8.85 12.80
N THR A 203 10.24 -8.46 13.93
CA THR A 203 9.70 -8.76 15.27
C THR A 203 9.35 -7.46 15.98
N ALA A 204 8.22 -7.43 16.69
CA ALA A 204 7.79 -6.31 17.51
C ALA A 204 8.00 -6.59 18.99
N SER A 205 8.34 -5.56 19.76
CA SER A 205 8.49 -5.58 21.21
C SER A 205 7.98 -4.29 21.83
N GLY A 206 7.51 -4.37 23.08
CA GLY A 206 6.86 -3.29 23.81
C GLY A 206 5.47 -3.71 24.26
N GLU A 207 5.00 -3.13 25.37
CA GLU A 207 3.65 -3.36 25.89
C GLU A 207 2.89 -2.04 25.88
N VAL A 208 1.62 -2.07 25.45
CA VAL A 208 0.72 -0.93 25.45
C VAL A 208 -0.42 -1.20 26.40
N ASP A 209 -0.46 -0.50 27.54
CA ASP A 209 -1.58 -0.54 28.47
C ASP A 209 -2.64 0.49 28.03
N THR A 210 -3.62 0.06 27.28
CA THR A 210 -4.69 0.92 26.77
C THR A 210 -5.70 1.37 27.85
N THR A 211 -5.56 0.92 29.08
CA THR A 211 -6.41 1.36 30.20
C THR A 211 -5.84 2.57 30.94
N THR A 212 -4.55 2.85 30.76
CA THR A 212 -3.82 3.93 31.41
C THR A 212 -3.37 4.96 30.39
N LEU A 213 -3.70 6.24 30.60
CA LEU A 213 -3.25 7.34 29.76
C LEU A 213 -1.73 7.48 29.79
N GLY A 214 -1.14 7.69 28.63
CA GLY A 214 0.31 7.87 28.51
C GLY A 214 0.85 7.49 27.14
N ASP A 215 2.17 7.61 27.00
CA ASP A 215 2.89 7.28 25.78
C ASP A 215 3.60 5.94 25.97
N TYR A 216 3.43 5.06 25.02
CA TYR A 216 4.03 3.73 24.99
C TYR A 216 4.89 3.59 23.75
N THR A 217 5.96 2.80 23.83
CA THR A 217 6.84 2.58 22.69
C THR A 217 6.76 1.14 22.22
N VAL A 218 6.51 0.95 20.93
CA VAL A 218 6.67 -0.33 20.24
C VAL A 218 7.92 -0.26 19.38
N THR A 219 8.81 -1.24 19.53
CA THR A 219 10.06 -1.35 18.78
C THR A 219 10.00 -2.53 17.84
N TYR A 220 10.24 -2.27 16.57
CA TYR A 220 10.37 -3.28 15.51
C TYR A 220 11.86 -3.55 15.28
N THR A 221 12.21 -4.82 15.11
CA THR A 221 13.59 -5.26 14.87
C THR A 221 13.61 -6.29 13.77
N VAL A 222 14.57 -6.17 12.86
CA VAL A 222 14.79 -7.15 11.79
C VAL A 222 16.30 -7.41 11.66
N GLU A 223 16.66 -8.66 11.31
CA GLU A 223 18.03 -9.08 10.98
C GLU A 223 18.04 -9.69 9.58
N ASP A 224 18.99 -9.24 8.74
CA ASP A 224 19.21 -9.78 7.40
C ASP A 224 20.05 -11.08 7.43
N SER A 225 20.30 -11.68 6.25
CA SER A 225 21.10 -12.90 6.14
C SER A 225 22.59 -12.70 6.46
N ALA A 226 23.08 -11.45 6.43
CA ALA A 226 24.45 -11.10 6.80
C ALA A 226 24.64 -10.82 8.30
N GLY A 227 23.54 -10.83 9.09
CA GLY A 227 23.54 -10.52 10.51
C GLY A 227 23.52 -9.04 10.82
N MET A 228 23.15 -8.18 9.86
CA MET A 228 22.91 -6.76 10.10
C MET A 228 21.54 -6.58 10.75
N VAL A 229 21.44 -5.69 11.73
CA VAL A 229 20.21 -5.44 12.49
C VAL A 229 19.75 -4.00 12.29
N ALA A 230 18.49 -3.84 11.91
CA ALA A 230 17.79 -2.56 11.86
C ALA A 230 16.65 -2.51 12.88
N THR A 231 16.33 -1.31 13.36
CA THR A 231 15.22 -1.07 14.28
C THR A 231 14.42 0.16 13.85
N ALA A 232 13.10 0.11 14.05
CA ALA A 232 12.20 1.25 13.97
C ALA A 232 11.32 1.31 15.22
N THR A 233 10.82 2.49 15.57
CA THR A 233 9.98 2.67 16.76
C THR A 233 8.69 3.41 16.40
N ARG A 234 7.59 3.01 17.05
CA ARG A 234 6.30 3.68 17.04
C ARG A 234 5.98 4.17 18.43
N THR A 235 5.52 5.42 18.55
CA THR A 235 4.94 5.93 19.79
C THR A 235 3.43 5.72 19.74
N VAL A 236 2.88 5.11 20.79
CA VAL A 236 1.44 4.88 20.93
C VAL A 236 0.93 5.77 22.06
N HIS A 237 0.09 6.73 21.70
CA HIS A 237 -0.54 7.67 22.62
C HIS A 237 -1.90 7.13 23.07
N VAL A 238 -1.99 6.67 24.32
CA VAL A 238 -3.29 6.28 24.91
C VAL A 238 -3.92 7.54 25.51
N VAL A 239 -5.03 7.97 24.91
CA VAL A 239 -5.68 9.27 25.21
C VAL A 239 -7.19 9.11 25.39
N ASP A 240 -7.82 10.08 26.08
CA ASP A 240 -9.30 10.14 26.12
C ASP A 240 -9.88 10.74 24.85
N ASP A 241 -9.17 11.73 24.30
CA ASP A 241 -9.59 12.47 23.11
C ASP A 241 -8.37 12.97 22.32
N VAL A 242 -8.57 13.29 21.05
CA VAL A 242 -7.56 13.84 20.13
C VAL A 242 -7.98 15.21 19.64
N ASP A 243 -7.03 15.99 19.11
CA ASP A 243 -7.36 17.27 18.49
C ASP A 243 -8.28 17.06 17.28
N GLY A 244 -9.44 17.75 17.28
CA GLY A 244 -10.48 17.58 16.27
C GLY A 244 -11.47 16.45 16.58
N GLY A 245 -11.24 15.64 17.64
CA GLY A 245 -12.11 14.52 18.02
C GLY A 245 -11.83 13.24 17.26
N TRP A 246 -12.63 12.22 17.55
CA TRP A 246 -12.60 10.93 16.87
C TRP A 246 -13.51 10.95 15.64
N ASP A 247 -13.13 10.21 14.60
CA ASP A 247 -13.91 10.15 13.36
C ASP A 247 -15.28 9.49 13.56
N ASP A 248 -16.30 10.08 12.93
CA ASP A 248 -17.68 9.58 12.88
C ASP A 248 -18.30 9.67 11.47
N ASP A 249 -17.57 10.27 10.51
CA ASP A 249 -18.05 10.58 9.15
C ASP A 249 -17.41 9.72 8.05
N GLY A 250 -16.37 8.98 8.35
CA GLY A 250 -15.59 8.19 7.41
C GLY A 250 -14.28 8.84 6.96
N ILE A 251 -13.31 8.01 6.57
CA ILE A 251 -11.97 8.45 6.18
C ILE A 251 -11.80 8.47 4.66
N SER A 252 -11.00 9.40 4.16
CA SER A 252 -10.66 9.50 2.74
C SER A 252 -9.41 8.66 2.42
N VAL A 253 -9.56 7.65 1.54
CA VAL A 253 -8.44 6.93 0.94
C VAL A 253 -8.20 7.52 -0.44
N PHE A 254 -7.16 8.33 -0.60
CA PHE A 254 -6.85 9.03 -1.84
C PHE A 254 -6.17 8.11 -2.84
N MET A 255 -6.61 8.16 -4.10
CA MET A 255 -6.07 7.39 -5.20
C MET A 255 -5.39 8.29 -6.22
N TYR A 256 -4.08 8.23 -6.25
CA TYR A 256 -3.21 8.84 -7.26
C TYR A 256 -2.73 7.76 -8.25
N HIS A 257 -2.04 8.19 -9.32
CA HIS A 257 -1.35 7.29 -10.23
C HIS A 257 0.08 7.78 -10.50
N ASP A 258 0.28 8.69 -11.44
CA ASP A 258 1.62 9.10 -11.84
C ASP A 258 1.92 10.57 -11.50
N VAL A 259 3.19 10.87 -11.29
CA VAL A 259 3.69 12.20 -10.91
C VAL A 259 4.71 12.68 -11.93
N TYR A 260 4.64 13.94 -12.33
CA TYR A 260 5.59 14.51 -13.27
C TYR A 260 6.31 15.74 -12.70
N ASP A 261 7.54 15.97 -13.18
CA ASP A 261 8.30 17.17 -12.86
C ASP A 261 7.59 18.42 -13.42
N ALA A 262 7.13 19.30 -12.54
CA ALA A 262 6.43 20.54 -12.92
C ALA A 262 7.30 21.47 -13.80
N ALA A 263 8.63 21.39 -13.69
CA ALA A 263 9.54 22.17 -14.52
C ALA A 263 9.66 21.60 -15.96
N ASN A 264 9.33 20.32 -16.16
CA ASN A 264 9.44 19.62 -17.43
C ASN A 264 8.17 18.79 -17.70
N PRO A 265 6.98 19.40 -17.87
CA PRO A 265 5.74 18.68 -18.04
C PRO A 265 5.76 17.85 -19.33
N PRO A 266 5.32 16.56 -19.29
CA PRO A 266 5.19 15.77 -20.50
C PRO A 266 4.04 16.28 -21.38
N GLU A 267 4.10 15.96 -22.68
CA GLU A 267 3.05 16.33 -23.62
C GLU A 267 1.69 15.74 -23.14
N GLY A 268 0.68 16.59 -23.07
CA GLY A 268 -0.65 16.20 -22.64
C GLY A 268 -0.89 16.18 -21.14
N ALA A 269 0.11 16.52 -20.30
CA ALA A 269 -0.03 16.51 -18.84
C ALA A 269 -1.22 17.34 -18.33
N SER A 270 -1.51 18.48 -18.97
CA SER A 270 -2.64 19.35 -18.57
C SER A 270 -4.03 18.77 -18.83
N SER A 271 -4.13 17.68 -19.59
CA SER A 271 -5.37 16.99 -19.92
C SER A 271 -5.44 15.55 -19.41
N ASP A 272 -4.34 15.00 -18.95
CA ASP A 272 -4.30 13.66 -18.37
C ASP A 272 -4.65 13.75 -16.87
N GLN A 273 -5.79 13.19 -16.52
CA GLN A 273 -6.31 13.22 -15.17
C GLN A 273 -5.52 12.34 -14.18
N ASN A 274 -4.71 11.41 -14.68
CA ASN A 274 -3.87 10.53 -13.85
C ASN A 274 -2.51 11.13 -13.53
N LEU A 275 -2.14 12.23 -14.19
CA LEU A 275 -0.85 12.90 -14.01
C LEU A 275 -0.99 14.11 -13.08
N ILE A 276 -0.32 14.07 -11.93
CA ILE A 276 -0.21 15.22 -11.02
C ILE A 276 1.20 15.82 -11.09
N SER A 277 1.30 17.15 -11.04
CA SER A 277 2.61 17.80 -10.99
C SER A 277 3.25 17.70 -9.61
N THR A 278 4.59 17.67 -9.54
CA THR A 278 5.33 17.77 -8.27
C THR A 278 4.92 18.98 -7.45
N THR A 279 4.64 20.13 -8.09
CA THR A 279 4.20 21.35 -7.39
C THR A 279 2.85 21.17 -6.70
N LEU A 280 1.86 20.57 -7.39
CA LEU A 280 0.54 20.37 -6.79
C LEU A 280 0.58 19.28 -5.69
N LEU A 281 1.33 18.22 -5.90
CA LEU A 281 1.52 17.19 -4.88
C LEU A 281 2.19 17.78 -3.63
N ASP A 282 3.26 18.56 -3.79
CA ASP A 282 3.96 19.23 -2.69
C ASP A 282 3.03 20.15 -1.88
N GLN A 283 2.15 20.92 -2.56
CA GLN A 283 1.14 21.75 -1.91
C GLN A 283 0.13 20.91 -1.11
N GLN A 284 -0.33 19.78 -1.66
CA GLN A 284 -1.25 18.87 -0.96
C GLN A 284 -0.62 18.27 0.30
N LEU A 285 0.63 17.81 0.20
CA LEU A 285 1.37 17.25 1.33
C LEU A 285 1.65 18.31 2.41
N SER A 286 2.03 19.54 2.00
CA SER A 286 2.20 20.67 2.93
C SER A 286 0.91 20.95 3.69
N TRP A 287 -0.21 21.01 2.95
CA TRP A 287 -1.51 21.31 3.56
C TRP A 287 -1.96 20.23 4.55
N LEU A 288 -1.74 18.94 4.24
CA LEU A 288 -2.04 17.85 5.18
C LEU A 288 -1.25 18.00 6.49
N ASN A 289 0.06 18.28 6.40
CA ASN A 289 0.91 18.49 7.57
C ASN A 289 0.49 19.73 8.39
N GLU A 290 0.25 20.85 7.72
CA GLU A 290 -0.16 22.12 8.36
C GLU A 290 -1.50 21.98 9.09
N ASN A 291 -2.39 21.10 8.62
CA ASN A 291 -3.69 20.84 9.22
C ASN A 291 -3.73 19.65 10.18
N GLY A 292 -2.58 19.00 10.44
CA GLY A 292 -2.43 17.94 11.44
C GLY A 292 -3.20 16.66 11.09
N TYR A 293 -3.14 16.23 9.81
CA TYR A 293 -3.77 14.98 9.40
C TYR A 293 -3.00 13.77 9.93
N TYR A 294 -3.75 12.75 10.31
CA TYR A 294 -3.27 11.45 10.74
C TYR A 294 -3.33 10.45 9.58
N PHE A 295 -2.35 9.54 9.54
CA PHE A 295 -2.24 8.53 8.49
C PHE A 295 -2.31 7.14 9.12
N PRO A 296 -3.51 6.51 9.18
CA PRO A 296 -3.68 5.20 9.77
C PRO A 296 -2.99 4.11 8.94
N SER A 297 -2.56 3.05 9.62
CA SER A 297 -2.10 1.81 9.00
C SER A 297 -3.28 1.01 8.41
N TRP A 298 -2.99 0.05 7.54
CA TRP A 298 -4.01 -0.84 6.98
C TRP A 298 -4.70 -1.69 8.05
N ALA A 299 -3.97 -2.10 9.08
CA ALA A 299 -4.52 -2.82 10.21
C ALA A 299 -5.52 -1.96 11.00
N GLU A 300 -5.21 -0.68 11.25
CA GLU A 300 -6.14 0.24 11.90
C GLU A 300 -7.38 0.49 11.05
N VAL A 301 -7.22 0.70 9.73
CA VAL A 301 -8.36 0.83 8.80
C VAL A 301 -9.25 -0.42 8.84
N ARG A 302 -8.66 -1.61 8.88
CA ARG A 302 -9.42 -2.87 8.99
C ARG A 302 -10.27 -2.92 10.25
N VAL A 303 -9.67 -2.66 11.41
CA VAL A 303 -10.39 -2.72 12.70
C VAL A 303 -11.37 -1.56 12.86
N TYR A 304 -11.08 -0.39 12.27
CA TYR A 304 -12.02 0.74 12.17
C TYR A 304 -13.29 0.36 11.40
N ILE A 305 -13.17 -0.27 10.23
CA ILE A 305 -14.33 -0.73 9.45
C ILE A 305 -15.18 -1.72 10.26
N GLU A 306 -14.55 -2.58 11.06
CA GLU A 306 -15.23 -3.53 11.94
C GLU A 306 -15.84 -2.90 13.20
N GLY A 307 -15.63 -1.59 13.43
CA GLY A 307 -16.12 -0.86 14.59
C GLY A 307 -15.39 -1.17 15.89
N GLY A 308 -14.16 -1.71 15.80
CA GLY A 308 -13.32 -2.10 16.94
C GLY A 308 -12.24 -1.09 17.33
N HIS A 309 -12.04 -0.02 16.54
CA HIS A 309 -11.03 0.98 16.75
C HIS A 309 -11.50 2.35 16.25
N SER A 310 -11.21 3.40 17.04
CA SER A 310 -11.49 4.80 16.66
C SER A 310 -10.29 5.41 15.98
N LEU A 311 -10.51 6.16 14.89
CA LEU A 311 -9.49 6.95 14.22
C LEU A 311 -9.66 8.44 14.53
N PRO A 312 -8.59 9.25 14.56
CA PRO A 312 -8.71 10.70 14.60
C PRO A 312 -9.58 11.24 13.46
N ALA A 313 -10.40 12.26 13.70
CA ALA A 313 -11.33 12.81 12.71
C ALA A 313 -10.64 13.31 11.43
N LYS A 314 -9.38 13.76 11.53
CA LYS A 314 -8.56 14.14 10.37
C LYS A 314 -7.67 12.98 9.93
N SER A 315 -8.26 11.84 9.55
CA SER A 315 -7.52 10.67 9.05
C SER A 315 -7.64 10.53 7.55
N VAL A 316 -6.51 10.33 6.87
CA VAL A 316 -6.46 10.06 5.43
C VAL A 316 -5.39 9.02 5.11
N VAL A 317 -5.58 8.29 4.01
CA VAL A 317 -4.56 7.40 3.46
C VAL A 317 -4.23 7.84 2.03
N LEU A 318 -2.94 7.90 1.70
CA LEU A 318 -2.49 8.23 0.34
C LEU A 318 -2.07 6.96 -0.37
N THR A 319 -2.66 6.68 -1.53
CA THR A 319 -2.33 5.52 -2.36
C THR A 319 -1.97 5.93 -3.77
N PHE A 320 -0.98 5.24 -4.36
CA PHE A 320 -0.50 5.46 -5.73
C PHE A 320 -0.53 4.13 -6.47
N ASP A 321 -1.33 4.05 -7.54
CA ASP A 321 -1.49 2.83 -8.32
C ASP A 321 -0.37 2.69 -9.38
N ASP A 322 -0.17 1.47 -9.88
CA ASP A 322 0.71 1.05 -10.98
C ASP A 322 2.22 1.02 -10.68
N GLY A 323 2.70 1.61 -9.58
CA GLY A 323 4.13 1.72 -9.32
C GLY A 323 4.88 2.41 -10.46
N SER A 324 4.34 3.53 -10.96
CA SER A 324 4.85 4.26 -12.12
C SER A 324 6.23 4.88 -11.87
N GLU A 325 7.02 5.11 -12.93
CA GLU A 325 8.35 5.73 -12.81
C GLU A 325 8.27 7.15 -12.24
N GLY A 326 7.23 7.89 -12.59
CA GLY A 326 7.04 9.25 -12.07
C GLY A 326 6.73 9.28 -10.58
N PHE A 327 5.89 8.35 -10.09
CA PHE A 327 5.71 8.17 -8.65
C PHE A 327 7.04 7.85 -7.96
N LEU A 328 7.76 6.83 -8.43
CA LEU A 328 9.01 6.39 -7.83
C LEU A 328 10.07 7.49 -7.81
N THR A 329 10.17 8.28 -8.88
CA THR A 329 11.23 9.28 -9.06
C THR A 329 10.90 10.61 -8.38
N TYR A 330 9.64 11.02 -8.37
CA TYR A 330 9.24 12.37 -7.96
C TYR A 330 8.38 12.40 -6.70
N ALA A 331 7.46 11.43 -6.51
CA ALA A 331 6.60 11.44 -5.34
C ALA A 331 7.33 10.96 -4.09
N ILE A 332 8.11 9.87 -4.16
CA ILE A 332 8.82 9.33 -2.98
C ILE A 332 9.69 10.39 -2.30
N PRO A 333 10.54 11.16 -2.99
CA PRO A 333 11.31 12.22 -2.35
C PRO A 333 10.46 13.32 -1.68
N LEU A 334 9.27 13.64 -2.24
CA LEU A 334 8.35 14.58 -1.61
C LEU A 334 7.73 14.01 -0.34
N LEU A 335 7.28 12.76 -0.38
CA LEU A 335 6.73 12.05 0.79
C LEU A 335 7.77 11.96 1.92
N GLU A 336 9.02 11.66 1.60
CA GLU A 336 10.14 11.66 2.56
C GLU A 336 10.40 13.05 3.16
N ASN A 337 10.40 14.10 2.34
CA ASN A 337 10.61 15.47 2.80
C ASN A 337 9.50 15.93 3.76
N HIS A 338 8.26 15.55 3.46
CA HIS A 338 7.09 15.84 4.30
C HIS A 338 6.90 14.85 5.45
N LYS A 339 7.62 13.72 5.44
CA LYS A 339 7.47 12.61 6.40
C LYS A 339 6.05 12.07 6.44
N ILE A 340 5.41 11.98 5.29
CA ILE A 340 4.05 11.49 5.12
C ILE A 340 4.09 10.04 4.62
N PRO A 341 3.49 9.08 5.34
CA PRO A 341 3.37 7.71 4.87
C PRO A 341 2.40 7.61 3.70
N ALA A 342 2.74 6.78 2.73
CA ALA A 342 1.91 6.46 1.59
C ALA A 342 2.13 5.02 1.13
N THR A 343 1.16 4.48 0.41
CA THR A 343 1.22 3.13 -0.17
C THR A 343 1.34 3.22 -1.68
N SER A 344 2.25 2.43 -2.27
CA SER A 344 2.27 2.17 -3.71
C SER A 344 1.74 0.79 -4.02
N PHE A 345 0.64 0.72 -4.77
CA PHE A 345 0.13 -0.53 -5.31
C PHE A 345 0.90 -0.89 -6.59
N VAL A 346 1.71 -1.96 -6.53
CA VAL A 346 2.62 -2.34 -7.61
C VAL A 346 2.17 -3.60 -8.33
N ILE A 347 2.43 -3.65 -9.65
CA ILE A 347 2.18 -4.81 -10.52
C ILE A 347 3.36 -5.76 -10.40
N CYS A 348 3.18 -6.89 -9.72
CA CYS A 348 4.28 -7.80 -9.37
C CYS A 348 4.82 -8.62 -10.55
N SER A 349 4.11 -8.70 -11.69
CA SER A 349 4.62 -9.31 -12.93
C SER A 349 5.49 -8.40 -13.78
N ASP A 350 5.68 -7.15 -13.38
CA ASP A 350 6.59 -6.23 -14.08
C ASP A 350 8.02 -6.77 -14.03
N SER A 351 8.70 -6.72 -15.17
CA SER A 351 10.05 -7.27 -15.29
C SER A 351 11.10 -6.56 -14.44
N ASP A 352 10.78 -5.36 -13.94
CA ASP A 352 11.61 -4.50 -13.10
C ASP A 352 11.14 -4.40 -11.65
N ILE A 353 10.22 -5.28 -11.22
CA ILE A 353 9.63 -5.20 -9.87
C ILE A 353 10.69 -5.25 -8.77
N GLN A 354 11.71 -6.12 -8.89
CA GLN A 354 12.77 -6.20 -7.89
C GLN A 354 13.62 -4.93 -7.86
N ASP A 355 13.85 -4.31 -9.02
CA ASP A 355 14.55 -3.02 -9.11
C ASP A 355 13.71 -1.90 -8.48
N LYS A 356 12.37 -1.89 -8.68
CA LYS A 356 11.45 -0.95 -8.04
C LYS A 356 11.52 -1.07 -6.52
N LEU A 357 11.35 -2.27 -5.98
CA LEU A 357 11.37 -2.52 -4.54
C LEU A 357 12.72 -2.15 -3.92
N SER A 358 13.84 -2.46 -4.60
CA SER A 358 15.17 -2.27 -4.07
C SER A 358 15.69 -0.83 -4.18
N ASN A 359 15.49 -0.19 -5.35
CA ASN A 359 16.05 1.14 -5.59
C ASN A 359 15.21 2.28 -5.00
N TYR A 360 13.95 1.99 -4.67
CA TYR A 360 13.00 2.98 -4.16
C TYR A 360 12.42 2.61 -2.79
N ALA A 361 13.10 1.71 -2.06
CA ALA A 361 12.78 1.45 -0.67
C ALA A 361 12.88 2.75 0.15
N SER A 362 11.84 3.08 0.90
CA SER A 362 11.69 4.34 1.63
C SER A 362 11.09 4.10 3.00
N PRO A 363 11.49 4.84 4.05
CA PRO A 363 10.86 4.73 5.36
C PRO A 363 9.42 5.28 5.41
N TYR A 364 8.93 5.87 4.31
CA TYR A 364 7.60 6.49 4.22
C TYR A 364 6.71 5.89 3.13
N VAL A 365 7.19 4.90 2.37
CA VAL A 365 6.39 4.28 1.32
C VAL A 365 6.44 2.78 1.46
N ASP A 366 5.29 2.17 1.71
CA ASP A 366 5.10 0.74 1.64
C ASP A 366 4.61 0.31 0.24
N PHE A 367 4.97 -0.91 -0.15
CA PHE A 367 4.55 -1.50 -1.41
C PHE A 367 3.50 -2.59 -1.15
N GLN A 368 2.31 -2.41 -1.74
CA GLN A 368 1.20 -3.34 -1.63
C GLN A 368 0.78 -3.87 -3.02
N SER A 369 -0.12 -4.85 -3.06
CA SER A 369 -0.44 -5.56 -4.28
C SER A 369 -1.38 -4.79 -5.21
N HIS A 370 -0.95 -4.59 -6.48
CA HIS A 370 -1.83 -4.29 -7.61
C HIS A 370 -1.99 -5.52 -8.50
N SER A 371 -2.02 -6.71 -7.90
CA SER A 371 -1.96 -8.06 -8.46
C SER A 371 -0.57 -8.53 -8.88
N TYR A 372 -0.45 -9.84 -9.11
CA TYR A 372 0.70 -10.36 -9.84
C TYR A 372 0.55 -10.05 -11.34
N ASP A 373 -0.52 -10.55 -12.01
CA ASP A 373 -0.68 -10.46 -13.47
C ASP A 373 -2.13 -10.13 -13.91
N LEU A 374 -2.98 -9.57 -13.02
CA LEU A 374 -4.35 -9.21 -13.38
C LEU A 374 -4.46 -7.86 -14.09
N HIS A 375 -3.40 -7.02 -14.08
CA HIS A 375 -3.38 -5.73 -14.75
C HIS A 375 -3.23 -5.87 -16.28
N ARG A 376 -4.12 -6.66 -16.89
CA ARG A 376 -4.18 -6.98 -18.33
C ARG A 376 -5.60 -6.94 -18.84
N ALA A 377 -5.72 -6.74 -20.15
CA ALA A 377 -7.01 -6.87 -20.82
C ALA A 377 -7.52 -8.31 -20.73
N GLY A 378 -8.78 -8.46 -20.38
CA GLY A 378 -9.55 -9.70 -20.43
C GLY A 378 -10.27 -9.91 -21.76
N THR A 379 -11.04 -11.00 -21.82
CA THR A 379 -11.82 -11.40 -23.01
C THR A 379 -13.33 -11.26 -22.82
N SER A 380 -13.79 -11.08 -21.58
CA SER A 380 -15.21 -11.01 -21.21
C SER A 380 -15.95 -9.79 -21.77
N GLY A 381 -15.23 -8.68 -22.03
CA GLY A 381 -15.81 -7.38 -22.38
C GLY A 381 -16.62 -6.72 -21.27
N LYS A 382 -16.52 -7.19 -20.02
CA LYS A 382 -17.18 -6.63 -18.84
C LYS A 382 -16.31 -5.55 -18.18
N GLY A 383 -16.94 -4.69 -17.37
CA GLY A 383 -16.25 -3.63 -16.61
C GLY A 383 -15.46 -2.71 -17.52
N HIS A 384 -14.23 -2.41 -17.15
CA HIS A 384 -13.27 -1.67 -17.96
C HIS A 384 -12.44 -2.58 -18.89
N GLY A 385 -12.78 -3.86 -18.94
CA GLY A 385 -12.13 -4.87 -19.78
C GLY A 385 -10.99 -5.62 -19.08
N GLY A 386 -10.91 -5.56 -17.77
CA GLY A 386 -9.88 -6.24 -16.99
C GLY A 386 -10.01 -7.78 -17.01
N ARG A 387 -8.85 -8.46 -16.94
CA ARG A 387 -8.72 -9.92 -16.93
C ARG A 387 -9.48 -10.59 -15.77
N ILE A 388 -9.68 -9.88 -14.65
CA ILE A 388 -10.33 -10.42 -13.45
C ILE A 388 -11.75 -10.97 -13.70
N TYR A 389 -12.43 -10.49 -14.75
CA TYR A 389 -13.75 -11.01 -15.14
C TYR A 389 -13.72 -12.37 -15.84
N ASP A 390 -12.55 -12.83 -16.25
CA ASP A 390 -12.36 -14.12 -16.94
C ASP A 390 -11.97 -15.24 -15.95
N LEU A 391 -11.75 -14.90 -14.66
CA LEU A 391 -11.16 -15.77 -13.66
C LEU A 391 -12.17 -16.24 -12.62
N THR A 392 -11.95 -17.46 -12.11
CA THR A 392 -12.59 -18.00 -10.91
C THR A 392 -11.96 -17.40 -9.63
N SER A 393 -12.61 -17.57 -8.47
CA SER A 393 -12.05 -17.16 -7.18
C SER A 393 -10.70 -17.84 -6.88
N ASP A 394 -10.54 -19.11 -7.23
CA ASP A 394 -9.28 -19.84 -7.02
C ASP A 394 -8.14 -19.27 -7.87
N GLU A 395 -8.42 -18.92 -9.13
CA GLU A 395 -7.44 -18.30 -10.03
C GLU A 395 -7.05 -16.88 -9.59
N VAL A 396 -8.01 -16.10 -9.06
CA VAL A 396 -7.73 -14.79 -8.44
C VAL A 396 -6.86 -14.98 -7.21
N ALA A 397 -7.20 -15.94 -6.33
CA ALA A 397 -6.41 -16.21 -5.14
C ALA A 397 -4.98 -16.67 -5.45
N GLU A 398 -4.79 -17.47 -6.49
CA GLU A 398 -3.45 -17.93 -6.93
C GLU A 398 -2.59 -16.76 -7.43
N ASP A 399 -3.15 -15.85 -8.23
CA ASP A 399 -2.47 -14.65 -8.70
C ASP A 399 -2.05 -13.76 -7.52
N LEU A 400 -2.98 -13.50 -6.60
CA LEU A 400 -2.73 -12.63 -5.45
C LEU A 400 -1.74 -13.22 -4.44
N LYS A 401 -1.72 -14.53 -4.24
CA LYS A 401 -0.68 -15.18 -3.42
C LYS A 401 0.70 -14.98 -4.01
N GLN A 402 0.86 -15.02 -5.34
CA GLN A 402 2.14 -14.74 -5.97
C GLN A 402 2.61 -13.31 -5.69
N SER A 403 1.72 -12.32 -5.74
CA SER A 403 2.09 -10.95 -5.37
C SER A 403 2.45 -10.83 -3.89
N ALA A 404 1.67 -11.45 -3.00
CA ALA A 404 1.94 -11.46 -1.56
C ALA A 404 3.28 -12.12 -1.22
N ASP A 405 3.64 -13.20 -1.93
CA ASP A 405 4.93 -13.88 -1.77
C ASP A 405 6.12 -13.01 -2.17
N ILE A 406 5.95 -12.14 -3.18
CA ILE A 406 6.98 -11.19 -3.61
C ILE A 406 7.11 -10.04 -2.61
N LEU A 407 5.97 -9.47 -2.18
CA LEU A 407 5.93 -8.28 -1.34
C LEU A 407 6.08 -8.59 0.16
N LYS A 408 5.95 -9.85 0.56
CA LYS A 408 5.95 -10.33 1.96
C LYS A 408 4.89 -9.64 2.82
N THR A 409 3.77 -9.27 2.20
CA THR A 409 2.60 -8.68 2.84
C THR A 409 1.33 -9.01 2.05
N SER A 410 0.20 -9.04 2.75
CA SER A 410 -1.15 -9.14 2.19
C SER A 410 -2.11 -8.15 2.87
N ASP A 411 -1.62 -6.97 3.28
CA ASP A 411 -2.43 -6.02 4.03
C ASP A 411 -3.43 -5.29 3.14
N ALA A 412 -3.04 -4.92 1.92
CA ALA A 412 -3.90 -4.19 1.01
C ALA A 412 -3.74 -4.63 -0.45
N PHE A 413 -4.85 -4.62 -1.18
CA PHE A 413 -4.92 -4.88 -2.61
C PHE A 413 -5.73 -3.81 -3.32
N ALA A 414 -5.27 -3.31 -4.47
CA ALA A 414 -6.08 -2.47 -5.34
C ALA A 414 -6.45 -3.25 -6.60
N TYR A 415 -7.76 -3.30 -6.91
CA TYR A 415 -8.26 -3.96 -8.10
C TYR A 415 -7.77 -3.26 -9.37
N PRO A 416 -7.06 -3.93 -10.28
CA PRO A 416 -6.68 -3.36 -11.57
C PRO A 416 -7.87 -2.80 -12.33
N PHE A 417 -7.76 -1.56 -12.83
CA PHE A 417 -8.82 -0.80 -13.50
C PHE A 417 -10.05 -0.50 -12.61
N GLY A 418 -10.04 -0.91 -11.34
CA GLY A 418 -11.21 -0.90 -10.45
C GLY A 418 -12.24 -1.98 -10.79
N ASP A 419 -11.88 -2.96 -11.61
CA ASP A 419 -12.75 -4.04 -12.05
C ASP A 419 -12.91 -5.10 -10.95
N VAL A 420 -14.16 -5.39 -10.58
CA VAL A 420 -14.52 -6.40 -9.57
C VAL A 420 -15.52 -7.38 -10.17
N SER A 421 -15.13 -8.65 -10.34
CA SER A 421 -16.06 -9.71 -10.74
C SER A 421 -16.77 -10.29 -9.51
N ASP A 422 -17.88 -11.01 -9.73
CA ASP A 422 -18.59 -11.68 -8.62
C ASP A 422 -17.73 -12.70 -7.84
N ALA A 423 -16.68 -13.23 -8.49
CA ALA A 423 -15.76 -14.20 -7.90
C ALA A 423 -14.57 -13.53 -7.19
N ALA A 424 -14.26 -12.28 -7.51
CA ALA A 424 -13.04 -11.61 -7.07
C ALA A 424 -12.94 -11.40 -5.55
N PRO A 425 -13.97 -10.92 -4.84
CA PRO A 425 -13.89 -10.73 -3.39
C PRO A 425 -13.53 -12.01 -2.63
N ALA A 426 -14.16 -13.13 -3.01
CA ALA A 426 -13.86 -14.44 -2.40
C ALA A 426 -12.42 -14.90 -2.70
N GLY A 427 -11.88 -14.59 -3.88
CA GLY A 427 -10.48 -14.86 -4.23
C GLY A 427 -9.50 -14.03 -3.42
N VAL A 428 -9.81 -12.75 -3.18
CA VAL A 428 -9.00 -11.85 -2.36
C VAL A 428 -8.94 -12.33 -0.90
N GLU A 429 -10.09 -12.68 -0.30
CA GLU A 429 -10.15 -13.27 1.03
C GLU A 429 -9.37 -14.58 1.12
N GLN A 430 -9.51 -15.46 0.12
CA GLN A 430 -8.78 -16.74 0.05
C GLN A 430 -7.27 -16.55 -0.08
N ALA A 431 -6.82 -15.45 -0.67
CA ALA A 431 -5.41 -15.08 -0.73
C ALA A 431 -4.88 -14.51 0.61
N GLY A 432 -5.76 -14.16 1.54
CA GLY A 432 -5.42 -13.68 2.88
C GLY A 432 -5.24 -12.17 2.99
N PHE A 433 -5.74 -11.40 2.02
CA PHE A 433 -5.66 -9.94 2.09
C PHE A 433 -6.63 -9.36 3.13
N LEU A 434 -6.17 -8.34 3.86
CA LEU A 434 -6.99 -7.66 4.86
C LEU A 434 -8.02 -6.73 4.21
N LEU A 435 -7.61 -5.99 3.17
CA LEU A 435 -8.40 -4.94 2.53
C LEU A 435 -8.24 -4.99 1.01
N ALA A 436 -9.32 -4.65 0.29
CA ALA A 436 -9.28 -4.51 -1.16
C ALA A 436 -10.03 -3.25 -1.62
N PHE A 437 -9.38 -2.49 -2.52
CA PHE A 437 -9.82 -1.17 -2.94
C PHE A 437 -10.24 -1.15 -4.40
N THR A 438 -11.40 -0.55 -4.66
CA THR A 438 -11.92 -0.30 -5.99
C THR A 438 -11.58 1.11 -6.47
N THR A 439 -12.10 1.51 -7.63
CA THR A 439 -12.12 2.90 -8.11
C THR A 439 -13.48 3.57 -7.88
N GLN A 440 -14.39 2.94 -7.14
CA GLN A 440 -15.64 3.57 -6.74
C GLN A 440 -15.35 4.79 -5.89
N TYR A 441 -15.95 5.92 -6.28
CA TYR A 441 -15.71 7.18 -5.59
C TYR A 441 -16.43 7.22 -4.25
N GLY A 442 -15.73 7.55 -3.18
CA GLY A 442 -16.29 7.68 -1.85
C GLY A 442 -15.28 7.48 -0.73
N GLN A 443 -15.74 7.73 0.49
CA GLN A 443 -15.00 7.47 1.73
C GLN A 443 -15.20 6.02 2.19
N VAL A 444 -14.35 5.60 3.13
CA VAL A 444 -14.43 4.34 3.84
C VAL A 444 -15.08 4.59 5.20
N HIS A 445 -16.10 3.81 5.52
CA HIS A 445 -16.90 3.95 6.75
C HIS A 445 -16.93 2.66 7.57
N PRO A 446 -17.21 2.74 8.86
CA PRO A 446 -17.55 1.55 9.65
C PRO A 446 -18.72 0.78 9.01
N GLY A 447 -18.52 -0.54 8.86
CA GLY A 447 -19.51 -1.45 8.25
C GLY A 447 -19.38 -1.60 6.73
N ASP A 448 -18.44 -0.92 6.05
CA ASP A 448 -18.15 -1.17 4.63
C ASP A 448 -17.57 -2.58 4.42
N ASP A 449 -17.78 -3.13 3.22
CA ASP A 449 -17.20 -4.41 2.81
C ASP A 449 -15.68 -4.25 2.62
N PRO A 450 -14.85 -4.91 3.45
CA PRO A 450 -13.40 -4.78 3.39
C PRO A 450 -12.80 -5.23 2.06
N MET A 451 -13.53 -6.02 1.26
CA MET A 451 -13.08 -6.50 -0.05
C MET A 451 -13.52 -5.61 -1.21
N GLN A 452 -14.22 -4.51 -0.97
CA GLN A 452 -14.72 -3.62 -2.03
C GLN A 452 -14.75 -2.14 -1.59
N LEU A 453 -13.68 -1.69 -0.93
CA LEU A 453 -13.60 -0.34 -0.39
C LEU A 453 -13.52 0.73 -1.49
N LYS A 454 -14.07 1.89 -1.18
CA LYS A 454 -14.06 3.07 -2.06
C LYS A 454 -12.77 3.85 -1.90
N ARG A 455 -12.47 4.68 -2.92
CA ARG A 455 -11.36 5.64 -2.85
C ARG A 455 -11.75 7.00 -3.43
N MET A 456 -11.08 8.03 -2.96
CA MET A 456 -11.20 9.40 -3.45
C MET A 456 -10.16 9.63 -4.55
N ARG A 457 -10.59 9.64 -5.83
CA ARG A 457 -9.65 9.87 -6.93
C ARG A 457 -9.15 11.30 -6.93
N VAL A 458 -7.82 11.46 -6.94
CA VAL A 458 -7.17 12.75 -7.12
C VAL A 458 -6.90 12.97 -8.61
N PHE A 459 -7.50 14.04 -9.15
CA PHE A 459 -7.28 14.43 -10.53
C PHE A 459 -6.18 15.49 -10.59
N GLY A 460 -5.09 15.21 -11.29
CA GLY A 460 -3.97 16.15 -11.44
C GLY A 460 -4.33 17.45 -12.18
N THR A 461 -5.52 17.50 -12.77
CA THR A 461 -6.10 18.69 -13.41
C THR A 461 -6.92 19.58 -12.46
N TYR A 462 -7.11 19.14 -11.22
CA TYR A 462 -7.85 19.88 -10.19
C TYR A 462 -6.92 20.87 -9.47
N GLU A 463 -7.51 21.93 -8.93
CA GLU A 463 -6.81 22.86 -8.05
C GLU A 463 -6.71 22.31 -6.61
N LEU A 464 -5.75 22.82 -5.84
CA LEU A 464 -5.53 22.45 -4.44
C LEU A 464 -6.83 22.47 -3.61
N GLY A 465 -7.66 23.52 -3.76
CA GLY A 465 -8.91 23.67 -3.01
C GLY A 465 -9.90 22.51 -3.19
N SER A 466 -9.85 21.79 -4.31
CA SER A 466 -10.67 20.58 -4.50
C SER A 466 -10.19 19.43 -3.61
N PHE A 467 -8.86 19.26 -3.50
CA PHE A 467 -8.26 18.29 -2.60
C PHE A 467 -8.53 18.61 -1.12
N GLU A 468 -8.34 19.87 -0.73
CA GLU A 468 -8.62 20.36 0.62
C GLU A 468 -10.08 20.06 1.02
N TYR A 469 -11.02 20.34 0.11
CA TYR A 469 -12.44 20.06 0.35
C TYR A 469 -12.70 18.56 0.52
N GLN A 470 -12.13 17.71 -0.35
CA GLN A 470 -12.27 16.27 -0.29
C GLN A 470 -11.66 15.68 1.00
N ALA A 471 -10.52 16.19 1.45
CA ALA A 471 -9.89 15.75 2.68
C ALA A 471 -10.69 16.15 3.92
N ALA A 472 -11.28 17.34 3.92
CA ALA A 472 -11.99 17.90 5.08
C ALA A 472 -13.45 17.43 5.20
N HIS A 473 -14.12 17.09 4.08
CA HIS A 473 -15.57 16.85 4.06
C HIS A 473 -15.97 15.56 3.33
N GLY A 474 -15.00 14.83 2.75
CA GLY A 474 -15.32 13.69 1.92
C GLY A 474 -16.04 14.08 0.63
N ILE A 475 -17.09 13.33 0.29
CA ILE A 475 -17.92 13.63 -0.88
C ILE A 475 -18.96 14.66 -0.47
N GLY A 476 -18.94 15.81 -1.10
CA GLY A 476 -20.01 16.79 -1.01
C GLY A 476 -21.22 16.39 -1.85
#